data_0b1a21f74847f264beba0074b4710101
#
_entry.id   0b1a21f74847f264beba0074b4710101
#
_cell.length_a   1.000
_cell.length_b   1.000
_cell.length_c   1.000
_cell.angle_alpha   90.00
_cell.angle_beta   90.00
_cell.angle_gamma   90.00
#
_symmetry.space_group_name_H-M   'P 1'
#
loop_
_entity.id
_entity.type
_entity.pdbx_description
1 polymer ?
#
loop_
_entity_poly.entity_id
_entity_poly.type
_entity_poly.pdbx_seq_one_letter_code
_entity_poly.pdbx_strand_id
1 'polypeptide(L)'
;MIEDKKTTKTGIQNIILENREKLSISGVLDVESFNDETIVVDTELGILIIRGEDLRINKLSIDSSELSIEGIVISLEYNEKDGSKKGMGFFAKMFR
;
A
#
# COMPACT_ATOMS: atom_id res chain seq x y z
N MET A 1 13.33 19.56 5.18
CA MET A 1 13.03 19.54 4.59
C MET A 1 13.09 19.25 4.03
N ILE A 2 13.14 19.10 4.00
CA ILE A 2 13.01 19.02 3.17
C ILE A 2 12.53 18.65 2.64
N GLU A 3 12.47 18.66 2.66
CA GLU A 3 11.94 18.42 1.95
C GLU A 3 11.51 18.44 1.22
N ASP A 4 11.41 18.66 0.97
CA ASP A 4 10.84 18.82 0.12
C ASP A 4 11.01 18.61 -0.79
N LYS A 5 11.50 18.45 -1.09
CA LYS A 5 11.74 18.27 -1.97
C LYS A 5 11.40 17.43 -2.51
N LYS A 6 11.44 16.94 -2.45
CA LYS A 6 11.09 16.09 -3.03
C LYS A 6 10.01 16.03 -3.42
N THR A 7 9.71 16.36 -3.19
CA THR A 7 8.62 16.24 -3.43
C THR A 7 8.25 16.59 -4.54
N THR A 8 8.57 16.93 -4.91
CA THR A 8 8.30 17.23 -5.88
C THR A 8 7.93 16.48 -6.70
N LYS A 9 7.76 16.08 -6.85
CA LYS A 9 7.48 15.44 -7.73
C LYS A 9 6.53 14.63 -7.57
N THR A 10 6.18 14.02 -8.30
CA THR A 10 5.26 13.01 -8.21
C THR A 10 5.77 12.15 -7.21
N GLY A 11 5.20 11.11 -6.85
CA GLY A 11 5.73 10.18 -5.91
C GLY A 11 5.51 10.52 -4.48
N ILE A 12 4.72 11.51 -4.21
CA ILE A 12 4.39 11.79 -2.85
C ILE A 12 3.41 10.76 -2.37
N GLN A 13 3.73 10.13 -1.29
CA GLN A 13 2.84 9.12 -0.74
C GLN A 13 2.61 9.37 0.73
N ASN A 14 1.37 9.31 1.13
CA ASN A 14 1.00 9.43 2.52
C ASN A 14 0.17 8.24 2.92
N ILE A 15 0.39 7.75 4.10
CA ILE A 15 -0.39 6.68 4.67
C ILE A 15 -0.92 7.19 6.00
N ILE A 16 -2.23 7.17 6.16
CA ILE A 16 -2.85 7.60 7.40
C ILE A 16 -3.67 6.45 7.91
N LEU A 17 -3.37 6.00 9.11
CA LEU A 17 -4.08 4.90 9.72
C LEU A 17 -4.72 5.40 11.00
N GLU A 18 -6.04 5.35 11.08
CA GLU A 18 -6.78 5.84 12.23
C GLU A 18 -7.40 4.66 12.95
N ASN A 19 -7.09 4.55 14.22
CA ASN A 19 -7.66 3.52 15.09
C ASN A 19 -7.48 2.11 14.55
N ARG A 20 -6.49 1.90 13.71
CA ARG A 20 -6.26 0.62 13.05
C ARG A 20 -7.45 0.16 12.22
N GLU A 21 -8.37 1.06 11.92
CA GLU A 21 -9.59 0.69 11.21
C GLU A 21 -9.82 1.44 9.92
N LYS A 22 -9.23 2.61 9.78
CA LYS A 22 -9.41 3.39 8.57
C LYS A 22 -8.06 3.73 8.01
N LEU A 23 -7.77 3.25 6.83
CA LEU A 23 -6.49 3.43 6.20
C LEU A 23 -6.66 4.24 4.93
N SER A 24 -5.93 5.33 4.82
CA SER A 24 -5.95 6.16 3.62
C SER A 24 -4.55 6.18 3.04
N ILE A 25 -4.45 5.93 1.75
CA ILE A 25 -3.17 5.86 1.06
C ILE A 25 -3.23 6.75 -0.16
N SER A 26 -2.21 7.59 -0.35
CA SER A 26 -2.08 8.34 -1.58
C SER A 26 -0.88 7.80 -2.35
N GLY A 27 -0.69 8.22 -3.58
CA GLY A 27 0.39 7.71 -4.40
C GLY A 27 0.12 6.32 -4.93
N VAL A 28 -1.15 5.95 -5.02
CA VAL A 28 -1.54 4.61 -5.47
C VAL A 28 -1.59 4.57 -6.98
N LEU A 29 -0.94 3.58 -7.58
CA LEU A 29 -0.99 3.40 -9.02
C LEU A 29 -2.06 2.38 -9.41
N ASP A 30 -2.20 1.34 -8.63
CA ASP A 30 -3.15 0.30 -8.96
C ASP A 30 -3.32 -0.62 -7.76
N VAL A 31 -4.41 -1.37 -7.74
CA VAL A 31 -4.61 -2.41 -6.74
C VAL A 31 -4.40 -3.73 -7.45
N GLU A 32 -3.38 -4.47 -7.03
CA GLU A 32 -3.03 -5.69 -7.72
C GLU A 32 -3.90 -6.87 -7.32
N SER A 33 -4.25 -6.93 -6.06
CA SER A 33 -5.18 -7.95 -5.60
C SER A 33 -5.73 -7.55 -4.25
N PHE A 34 -6.88 -8.11 -3.91
CA PHE A 34 -7.41 -7.84 -2.59
C PHE A 34 -8.40 -8.93 -2.18
N ASN A 35 -8.42 -9.17 -0.90
CA ASN A 35 -9.49 -9.95 -0.28
C ASN A 35 -9.63 -9.40 1.13
N ASP A 36 -10.40 -10.04 1.95
CA ASP A 36 -10.68 -9.49 3.27
C ASP A 36 -9.53 -9.62 4.26
N GLU A 37 -8.46 -10.26 3.85
CA GLU A 37 -7.30 -10.42 4.75
C GLU A 37 -6.03 -9.79 4.20
N THR A 38 -5.95 -9.58 2.92
CA THR A 38 -4.75 -9.05 2.31
C THR A 38 -5.09 -8.19 1.10
N ILE A 39 -4.48 -7.03 1.04
CA ILE A 39 -4.64 -6.14 -0.10
C ILE A 39 -3.24 -5.78 -0.59
N VAL A 40 -2.99 -5.95 -1.87
CA VAL A 40 -1.71 -5.67 -2.48
C VAL A 40 -1.86 -4.49 -3.42
N VAL A 41 -1.12 -3.44 -3.16
CA VAL A 41 -1.28 -2.17 -3.85
C VAL A 41 0.04 -1.78 -4.50
N ASP A 42 -0.03 -1.37 -5.74
CA ASP A 42 1.13 -0.86 -6.44
C ASP A 42 1.19 0.64 -6.21
N THR A 43 2.28 1.13 -5.66
CA THR A 43 2.39 2.54 -5.35
C THR A 43 3.64 3.14 -5.98
N GLU A 44 3.73 4.45 -5.91
CA GLU A 44 4.90 5.15 -6.42
C GLU A 44 6.18 4.72 -5.75
N LEU A 45 6.09 4.26 -4.52
CA LEU A 45 7.28 3.91 -3.74
C LEU A 45 7.51 2.41 -3.61
N GLY A 46 6.71 1.62 -4.27
CA GLY A 46 6.87 0.17 -4.21
C GLY A 46 5.53 -0.51 -4.02
N ILE A 47 5.59 -1.80 -3.81
CA ILE A 47 4.37 -2.58 -3.60
C ILE A 47 4.07 -2.58 -2.12
N LEU A 48 2.86 -2.18 -1.77
CA LEU A 48 2.44 -2.12 -0.39
C LEU A 48 1.50 -3.27 -0.10
N ILE A 49 1.80 -4.04 0.91
CA ILE A 49 0.99 -5.17 1.31
C ILE A 49 0.33 -4.84 2.63
N ILE A 50 -0.99 -4.88 2.64
CA ILE A 50 -1.78 -4.57 3.81
C ILE A 50 -2.44 -5.85 4.28
N ARG A 51 -2.22 -6.21 5.53
CA ARG A 51 -2.82 -7.41 6.08
C ARG A 51 -3.71 -7.05 7.23
N GLY A 52 -4.78 -7.77 7.36
CA GLY A 52 -5.72 -7.49 8.43
C GLY A 52 -6.89 -8.43 8.43
N GLU A 53 -8.00 -7.97 8.96
CA GLU A 53 -9.24 -8.73 9.06
C GLU A 53 -10.39 -7.87 8.59
N ASP A 54 -11.29 -8.47 7.86
CA ASP A 54 -12.48 -7.79 7.34
C ASP A 54 -12.09 -6.54 6.56
N LEU A 55 -11.03 -6.63 5.79
CA LEU A 55 -10.59 -5.49 5.01
C LEU A 55 -11.52 -5.26 3.82
N ARG A 56 -11.84 -4.00 3.58
CA ARG A 56 -12.69 -3.64 2.47
C ARG A 56 -12.16 -2.37 1.84
N ILE A 57 -12.23 -2.30 0.53
CA ILE A 57 -11.88 -1.07 -0.15
C ILE A 57 -13.11 -0.16 -0.11
N ASN A 58 -12.97 0.94 0.57
CA ASN A 58 -14.05 1.88 0.71
C ASN A 58 -14.09 2.84 -0.47
N LYS A 59 -12.93 3.21 -0.97
CA LYS A 59 -12.87 4.14 -2.08
C LYS A 59 -11.56 3.93 -2.83
N LEU A 60 -11.63 3.96 -4.14
CA LEU A 60 -10.45 3.92 -4.97
C LEU A 60 -10.60 4.98 -6.04
N SER A 61 -9.68 5.91 -6.08
CA SER A 61 -9.71 6.97 -7.08
C SER A 61 -8.39 6.96 -7.82
N ILE A 62 -8.42 6.53 -9.05
CA ILE A 62 -7.21 6.50 -9.86
C ILE A 62 -6.80 7.92 -10.23
N ASP A 63 -7.76 8.78 -10.48
CA ASP A 63 -7.47 10.17 -10.84
C ASP A 63 -6.68 10.88 -9.77
N SER A 64 -7.03 10.68 -8.52
CA SER A 64 -6.29 11.32 -7.44
C SER A 64 -5.30 10.39 -6.79
N SER A 65 -5.17 9.17 -7.30
CA SER A 65 -4.23 8.19 -6.78
C SER A 65 -4.44 7.90 -5.31
N GLU A 66 -5.70 7.80 -4.91
CA GLU A 66 -6.03 7.58 -3.51
C GLU A 66 -6.82 6.31 -3.31
N LEU A 67 -6.56 5.68 -2.19
CA LEU A 67 -7.23 4.44 -1.83
C LEU A 67 -7.61 4.51 -0.36
N SER A 68 -8.85 4.20 -0.05
CA SER A 68 -9.32 4.15 1.32
C SER A 68 -9.76 2.74 1.64
N ILE A 69 -9.31 2.23 2.74
CA ILE A 69 -9.58 0.87 3.17
C ILE A 69 -10.13 0.90 4.58
N GLU A 70 -11.10 0.05 4.84
CA GLU A 70 -11.66 -0.11 6.18
C GLU A 70 -11.51 -1.54 6.62
N GLY A 71 -11.45 -1.76 7.90
CA GLY A 71 -11.26 -3.07 8.49
C GLY A 71 -10.19 -2.98 9.55
N ILE A 72 -9.82 -4.10 10.11
CA ILE A 72 -8.78 -4.11 11.13
C ILE A 72 -7.44 -4.32 10.46
N VAL A 73 -6.57 -3.36 10.57
CA VAL A 73 -5.25 -3.43 9.95
C VAL A 73 -4.27 -4.05 10.92
N ILE A 74 -3.60 -5.08 10.49
CA ILE A 74 -2.62 -5.77 11.32
C ILE A 74 -1.20 -5.38 10.92
N SER A 75 -0.92 -5.30 9.63
CA SER A 75 0.42 -4.92 9.22
C SER A 75 0.42 -4.19 7.89
N LEU A 76 1.42 -3.38 7.70
CA LEU A 76 1.67 -2.68 6.45
C LEU A 76 3.12 -2.94 6.11
N GLU A 77 3.38 -3.34 4.88
CA GLU A 77 4.70 -3.74 4.52
C GLU A 77 5.00 -3.38 3.07
N TYR A 78 6.16 -2.80 2.83
CA TYR A 78 6.57 -2.50 1.46
C TYR A 78 7.43 -3.60 0.91
N ASN A 79 7.29 -3.82 -0.38
CA ASN A 79 8.14 -4.73 -1.11
C ASN A 79 8.58 -4.00 -2.36
N GLU A 80 9.78 -4.24 -2.82
CA GLU A 80 10.28 -3.48 -3.93
C GLU A 80 9.82 -4.04 -5.25
N LYS A 81 9.45 -3.16 -6.14
CA LYS A 81 8.91 -3.58 -7.41
C LYS A 81 9.93 -4.20 -8.29
N ASP A 82 11.07 -3.55 -8.39
CA ASP A 82 11.95 -4.01 -9.35
C ASP A 82 13.03 -4.85 -8.80
N GLY A 83 13.08 -5.14 -7.62
CA GLY A 83 13.94 -6.14 -7.14
C GLY A 83 13.28 -7.46 -7.32
N SER A 84 12.83 -7.76 -8.51
CA SER A 84 11.97 -8.91 -8.70
C SER A 84 12.55 -10.19 -8.15
N LYS A 85 13.82 -10.41 -8.30
CA LYS A 85 14.38 -11.59 -7.76
C LYS A 85 14.33 -11.57 -6.27
N LYS A 86 14.68 -10.46 -5.69
CA LYS A 86 14.59 -10.33 -4.27
C LYS A 86 13.18 -10.40 -3.81
N GLY A 87 12.30 -9.74 -4.54
CA GLY A 87 10.90 -9.75 -4.21
C GLY A 87 10.34 -11.13 -4.15
N MET A 88 10.70 -11.95 -5.10
CA MET A 88 10.20 -13.30 -5.11
C MET A 88 10.75 -14.08 -3.93
N GLY A 89 12.01 -13.89 -3.62
CA GLY A 89 12.57 -14.57 -2.49
C GLY A 89 11.89 -14.16 -1.20
N PHE A 90 11.61 -12.89 -1.09
CA PHE A 90 10.95 -12.37 0.08
C PHE A 90 9.57 -12.99 0.22
N PHE A 91 8.81 -13.02 -0.85
CA PHE A 91 7.49 -13.61 -0.81
C PHE A 91 7.55 -15.08 -0.47
N ALA A 92 8.52 -15.78 -1.01
CA ALA A 92 8.64 -17.18 -0.71
C ALA A 92 8.85 -17.39 0.78
N LYS A 93 9.61 -16.52 1.40
CA LYS A 93 9.79 -16.61 2.82
C LYS A 93 8.52 -16.30 3.57
N MET A 94 7.79 -15.33 3.12
CA MET A 94 6.57 -14.94 3.79
C MET A 94 5.54 -16.06 3.78
N PHE A 95 5.51 -16.82 2.73
CA PHE A 95 4.48 -17.82 2.57
C PHE A 95 4.92 -19.21 3.00
N ARG A 96 6.05 -19.32 3.60
CA ARG A 96 6.50 -20.62 4.08
C ARG A 96 6.29 -20.85 5.55
#